data_9e288d5206f2f9f6df60005820795b48
#
_entry.id   9e288d5206f2f9f6df60005820795b48
#
_cell.length_a   1.000
_cell.length_b   1.000
_cell.length_c   1.000
_cell.angle_alpha   90.00
_cell.angle_beta   90.00
_cell.angle_gamma   90.00
#
_symmetry.space_group_name_H-M   'P 1'
#
loop_
_entity.id
_entity.type
_entity.pdbx_description
1 polymer ?
#
loop_
_entity_poly.entity_id
_entity_poly.type
_entity_poly.pdbx_seq_one_letter_code
_entity_poly.pdbx_strand_id
1 'polypeptide(L)'
;MTTYVALIRAVNVGGRQLKMADLMRIANELKLGSPRTYIASGNLVFGSGKSERALKSALQEGISKHWGVHVDVLIRTATEMAEAVKSNPYGDEPGSQVAAIFLDEPPPAGALDAAKGVADERMALGAREIYVHYPSGMGRSKLRLPAAAKGTARNMNTVTKLAEMAEEIG
;
A
#
# COMPACT_ATOMS: atom_id res chain seq x y z
N MET A 1 17.03 0.72 -14.32
CA MET A 1 16.23 1.40 -13.31
C MET A 1 14.95 0.58 -13.07
N THR A 2 14.63 0.35 -11.81
CA THR A 2 13.44 -0.41 -11.44
C THR A 2 12.29 0.55 -11.17
N THR A 3 11.08 0.16 -11.57
CA THR A 3 9.87 0.92 -11.24
C THR A 3 9.29 0.42 -9.93
N TYR A 4 8.97 1.34 -9.03
CA TYR A 4 8.47 1.07 -7.71
C TYR A 4 7.14 1.77 -7.44
N VAL A 5 6.41 1.23 -6.49
CA VAL A 5 5.22 1.86 -5.92
C VAL A 5 5.47 2.01 -4.42
N ALA A 6 5.28 3.22 -3.92
CA ALA A 6 5.34 3.51 -2.49
C ALA A 6 3.93 3.73 -1.96
N LEU A 7 3.61 3.03 -0.89
CA LEU A 7 2.33 3.13 -0.21
C LEU A 7 2.58 3.80 1.15
N ILE A 8 2.08 5.01 1.31
CA ILE A 8 2.30 5.80 2.52
C ILE A 8 1.18 5.50 3.51
N ARG A 9 1.56 5.09 4.70
CA ARG A 9 0.61 4.77 5.76
C ARG A 9 0.25 6.01 6.56
N ALA A 10 -1.01 6.05 7.04
CA ALA A 10 -1.48 7.08 7.97
C ALA A 10 -1.23 8.51 7.48
N VAL A 11 -1.66 8.79 6.23
CA VAL A 11 -1.49 10.11 5.60
C VAL A 11 -2.32 11.21 6.26
N ASN A 12 -3.26 10.86 7.14
CA ASN A 12 -4.03 11.81 7.95
C ASN A 12 -3.62 11.66 9.41
N VAL A 13 -2.79 12.56 9.90
CA VAL A 13 -2.30 12.54 11.28
C VAL A 13 -2.59 13.87 11.94
N GLY A 14 -3.24 13.83 13.10
CA GLY A 14 -3.54 15.03 13.88
C GLY A 14 -4.39 16.05 13.12
N GLY A 15 -5.30 15.59 12.28
CA GLY A 15 -6.14 16.45 11.46
C GLY A 15 -5.45 17.02 10.22
N ARG A 16 -4.18 16.68 9.99
CA ARG A 16 -3.44 17.11 8.80
C ARG A 16 -3.39 15.98 7.77
N GLN A 17 -3.38 16.35 6.52
CA GLN A 17 -3.29 15.42 5.40
C GLN A 17 -2.04 15.71 4.59
N LEU A 18 -1.30 14.66 4.24
CA LEU A 18 -0.16 14.78 3.32
C LEU A 18 -0.73 15.01 1.91
N LYS A 19 -0.48 16.20 1.37
CA LYS A 19 -1.00 16.56 0.06
C LYS A 19 -0.18 15.92 -1.05
N MET A 20 -0.82 15.65 -2.18
CA MET A 20 -0.15 15.11 -3.37
C MET A 20 1.01 16.01 -3.82
N ALA A 21 0.83 17.34 -3.76
CA ALA A 21 1.87 18.30 -4.12
C ALA A 21 3.09 18.18 -3.21
N ASP A 22 2.88 17.95 -1.92
CA ASP A 22 3.97 17.76 -0.95
C ASP A 22 4.73 16.47 -1.22
N LEU A 23 4.00 15.40 -1.52
CA LEU A 23 4.61 14.12 -1.86
C LEU A 23 5.43 14.20 -3.14
N MET A 24 4.92 14.94 -4.15
CA MET A 24 5.65 15.18 -5.39
C MET A 24 6.93 15.98 -5.14
N ARG A 25 6.88 16.97 -4.26
CA ARG A 25 8.07 17.76 -3.91
C ARG A 25 9.13 16.88 -3.27
N ILE A 26 8.74 16.02 -2.32
CA ILE A 26 9.64 15.06 -1.69
C ILE A 26 10.26 14.13 -2.72
N ALA A 27 9.45 13.60 -3.63
CA ALA A 27 9.92 12.73 -4.70
C ALA A 27 10.96 13.42 -5.60
N ASN A 28 10.73 14.68 -5.94
CA ASN A 28 11.67 15.45 -6.75
C ASN A 28 12.95 15.76 -6.00
N GLU A 29 12.88 16.08 -4.72
CA GLU A 29 14.06 16.31 -3.87
C GLU A 29 14.92 15.06 -3.76
N LEU A 30 14.29 13.89 -3.73
CA LEU A 30 14.98 12.59 -3.70
C LEU A 30 15.42 12.13 -5.08
N LYS A 31 15.16 12.91 -6.12
CA LYS A 31 15.53 12.64 -7.52
C LYS A 31 14.98 11.31 -8.02
N LEU A 32 13.74 10.99 -7.63
CA LEU A 32 13.05 9.79 -8.13
C LEU A 32 12.64 10.00 -9.59
N GLY A 33 12.71 8.94 -10.39
CA GLY A 33 12.45 9.00 -11.82
C GLY A 33 10.96 9.05 -12.15
N SER A 34 10.54 10.07 -12.92
CA SER A 34 9.17 10.21 -13.41
C SER A 34 8.09 9.97 -12.33
N PRO A 35 8.19 10.66 -11.17
CA PRO A 35 7.26 10.39 -10.07
C PRO A 35 5.84 10.79 -10.43
N ARG A 36 4.88 9.95 -10.06
CA ARG A 36 3.45 10.19 -10.27
C ARG A 36 2.70 9.80 -9.01
N THR A 37 1.72 10.60 -8.62
CA THR A 37 0.84 10.29 -7.50
C THR A 37 -0.51 9.81 -8.03
N TYR A 38 -1.23 9.05 -7.22
CA TYR A 38 -2.56 8.59 -7.54
C TYR A 38 -3.47 8.74 -6.33
N ILE A 39 -4.54 9.50 -6.47
CA ILE A 39 -5.51 9.91 -5.44
C ILE A 39 -4.82 10.42 -4.16
N ALA A 40 -5.59 11.08 -3.28
CA ALA A 40 -5.04 11.75 -2.09
C ALA A 40 -4.70 10.81 -0.93
N SER A 41 -4.52 9.53 -1.18
CA SER A 41 -4.31 8.53 -0.12
C SER A 41 -2.88 8.02 -0.01
N GLY A 42 -1.90 8.80 -0.51
CA GLY A 42 -0.50 8.48 -0.29
C GLY A 42 0.04 7.37 -1.16
N ASN A 43 -0.18 7.47 -2.46
CA ASN A 43 0.34 6.51 -3.43
C ASN A 43 1.30 7.22 -4.37
N LEU A 44 2.52 6.68 -4.52
CA LEU A 44 3.54 7.26 -5.37
C LEU A 44 4.14 6.16 -6.26
N VAL A 45 4.23 6.44 -7.56
CA VAL A 45 4.85 5.53 -8.54
C VAL A 45 6.06 6.24 -9.13
N PHE A 46 7.20 5.56 -9.20
CA PHE A 46 8.45 6.18 -9.65
C PHE A 46 9.48 5.13 -10.08
N GLY A 47 10.51 5.60 -10.75
CA GLY A 47 11.67 4.77 -11.09
C GLY A 47 12.88 5.12 -10.22
N SER A 48 13.72 4.13 -9.91
CA SER A 48 14.94 4.35 -9.15
C SER A 48 15.91 3.21 -9.35
N GLY A 49 17.21 3.51 -9.23
CA GLY A 49 18.26 2.50 -9.18
C GLY A 49 18.60 2.04 -7.77
N LYS A 50 17.92 2.59 -6.76
CA LYS A 50 18.16 2.23 -5.35
C LYS A 50 17.35 1.00 -4.95
N SER A 51 17.74 0.36 -3.85
CA SER A 51 17.04 -0.79 -3.29
C SER A 51 15.75 -0.38 -2.59
N GLU A 52 14.85 -1.35 -2.38
CA GLU A 52 13.63 -1.15 -1.61
C GLU A 52 13.93 -0.55 -0.24
N ARG A 53 14.91 -1.11 0.47
CA ARG A 53 15.30 -0.65 1.81
C ARG A 53 15.78 0.81 1.81
N ALA A 54 16.62 1.16 0.85
CA ALA A 54 17.12 2.54 0.73
C ALA A 54 15.99 3.52 0.42
N LEU A 55 15.07 3.13 -0.45
CA LEU A 55 13.91 3.96 -0.82
C LEU A 55 12.94 4.13 0.34
N LYS A 56 12.68 3.06 1.09
CA LYS A 56 11.83 3.13 2.28
C LYS A 56 12.39 4.15 3.28
N SER A 57 13.67 4.04 3.60
CA SER A 57 14.33 4.97 4.52
C SER A 57 14.29 6.40 4.01
N ALA A 58 14.64 6.61 2.74
CA ALA A 58 14.68 7.94 2.14
C ALA A 58 13.30 8.62 2.15
N LEU A 59 12.26 7.88 1.78
CA LEU A 59 10.90 8.42 1.77
C LEU A 59 10.38 8.69 3.18
N GLN A 60 10.60 7.79 4.12
CA GLN A 60 10.20 7.98 5.51
C GLN A 60 10.88 9.22 6.11
N GLU A 61 12.18 9.36 5.86
CA GLU A 61 12.96 10.50 6.32
C GLU A 61 12.50 11.81 5.67
N GLY A 62 12.29 11.80 4.36
CA GLY A 62 11.79 12.97 3.62
C GLY A 62 10.43 13.43 4.08
N ILE A 63 9.50 12.50 4.31
CA ILE A 63 8.16 12.80 4.80
C ILE A 63 8.22 13.34 6.23
N SER A 64 9.01 12.68 7.09
CA SER A 64 9.18 13.11 8.48
C SER A 64 9.75 14.52 8.59
N LYS A 65 10.76 14.82 7.77
CA LYS A 65 11.40 16.13 7.73
C LYS A 65 10.43 17.22 7.28
N HIS A 66 9.60 16.92 6.27
CA HIS A 66 8.65 17.87 5.72
C HIS A 66 7.42 18.05 6.62
N TRP A 67 6.95 16.97 7.23
CA TRP A 67 5.68 16.93 7.94
C TRP A 67 5.81 16.98 9.47
N GLY A 68 7.00 16.69 9.98
CA GLY A 68 7.28 16.72 11.42
C GLY A 68 6.80 15.50 12.19
N VAL A 69 6.31 14.47 11.50
CA VAL A 69 5.86 13.22 12.14
C VAL A 69 6.39 12.02 11.36
N HIS A 70 6.62 10.92 12.07
CA HIS A 70 7.03 9.67 11.43
C HIS A 70 5.84 9.03 10.73
N VAL A 71 6.04 8.59 9.49
CA VAL A 71 5.05 7.89 8.69
C VAL A 71 5.72 6.68 8.05
N ASP A 72 5.13 5.52 8.21
CA ASP A 72 5.64 4.31 7.59
C ASP A 72 5.34 4.29 6.08
N VAL A 73 6.31 3.80 5.32
CA VAL A 73 6.19 3.64 3.87
C VAL A 73 6.45 2.19 3.52
N LEU A 74 5.57 1.60 2.73
CA LEU A 74 5.78 0.26 2.18
C LEU A 74 6.11 0.39 0.70
N ILE A 75 7.08 -0.40 0.25
CA ILE A 75 7.58 -0.34 -1.13
C ILE A 75 7.32 -1.68 -1.83
N ARG A 76 6.90 -1.60 -3.09
CA ARG A 76 6.76 -2.76 -3.97
C ARG A 76 7.34 -2.41 -5.33
N THR A 77 7.91 -3.40 -6.02
CA THR A 77 8.27 -3.24 -7.42
C THR A 77 7.02 -3.33 -8.30
N ALA A 78 7.13 -2.89 -9.56
CA ALA A 78 6.05 -3.05 -10.53
C ALA A 78 5.63 -4.51 -10.67
N THR A 79 6.60 -5.43 -10.69
CA THR A 79 6.35 -6.87 -10.77
C THR A 79 5.58 -7.37 -9.56
N GLU A 80 5.96 -6.93 -8.36
CA GLU A 80 5.27 -7.31 -7.13
C GLU A 80 3.83 -6.79 -7.08
N MET A 81 3.60 -5.58 -7.60
CA MET A 81 2.24 -5.03 -7.70
C MET A 81 1.39 -5.84 -8.68
N ALA A 82 1.94 -6.21 -9.84
CA ALA A 82 1.24 -7.03 -10.81
C ALA A 82 0.90 -8.41 -10.22
N GLU A 83 1.84 -9.00 -9.48
CA GLU A 83 1.59 -10.28 -8.79
C GLU A 83 0.51 -10.15 -7.71
N ALA A 84 0.47 -9.04 -6.99
CA ALA A 84 -0.57 -8.81 -5.99
C ALA A 84 -1.97 -8.79 -6.61
N VAL A 85 -2.10 -8.19 -7.79
CA VAL A 85 -3.36 -8.21 -8.54
C VAL A 85 -3.71 -9.63 -9.00
N LYS A 86 -2.75 -10.32 -9.60
CA LYS A 86 -2.93 -11.64 -10.16
C LYS A 86 -3.27 -12.68 -9.09
N SER A 87 -2.67 -12.57 -7.93
CA SER A 87 -2.84 -13.54 -6.83
C SER A 87 -4.05 -13.27 -5.95
N ASN A 88 -4.82 -12.23 -6.23
CA ASN A 88 -6.04 -11.93 -5.50
C ASN A 88 -7.06 -13.06 -5.68
N PRO A 89 -7.41 -13.80 -4.60
CA PRO A 89 -8.35 -14.92 -4.71
C PRO A 89 -9.80 -14.47 -4.88
N TYR A 90 -10.08 -13.19 -4.73
CA TYR A 90 -11.42 -12.61 -4.83
C TYR A 90 -11.57 -11.73 -6.07
N GLY A 91 -10.90 -12.10 -7.15
CA GLY A 91 -10.91 -11.33 -8.40
C GLY A 91 -12.27 -11.19 -9.06
N ASP A 92 -13.21 -12.09 -8.74
CA ASP A 92 -14.57 -12.04 -9.27
C ASP A 92 -15.50 -11.10 -8.49
N GLU A 93 -15.02 -10.58 -7.35
CA GLU A 93 -15.80 -9.67 -6.52
C GLU A 93 -15.49 -8.21 -6.86
N PRO A 94 -16.40 -7.27 -6.55
CA PRO A 94 -16.12 -5.85 -6.82
C PRO A 94 -14.85 -5.39 -6.13
N GLY A 95 -13.97 -4.72 -6.87
CA GLY A 95 -12.69 -4.24 -6.33
C GLY A 95 -12.82 -3.28 -5.16
N SER A 96 -13.95 -2.56 -5.07
CA SER A 96 -14.24 -1.68 -3.94
C SER A 96 -14.53 -2.43 -2.64
N GLN A 97 -14.82 -3.74 -2.72
CA GLN A 97 -15.12 -4.59 -1.57
C GLN A 97 -13.98 -5.51 -1.19
N VAL A 98 -12.88 -5.46 -1.91
CA VAL A 98 -11.70 -6.30 -1.65
C VAL A 98 -10.51 -5.42 -1.38
N ALA A 99 -9.79 -5.68 -0.29
CA ALA A 99 -8.57 -4.97 0.05
C ALA A 99 -7.37 -5.92 0.04
N ALA A 100 -6.24 -5.41 -0.39
CA ALA A 100 -4.95 -6.02 -0.12
C ALA A 100 -4.30 -5.21 1.00
N ILE A 101 -3.93 -5.89 2.08
CA ILE A 101 -3.21 -5.28 3.18
C ILE A 101 -1.74 -5.61 2.96
N PHE A 102 -0.96 -4.60 2.59
CA PHE A 102 0.46 -4.76 2.29
C PHE A 102 1.27 -4.78 3.58
N LEU A 103 2.22 -5.71 3.67
CA LEU A 103 3.11 -5.89 4.82
C LEU A 103 4.56 -5.80 4.36
N ASP A 104 5.47 -5.41 5.26
CA ASP A 104 6.90 -5.43 4.96
C ASP A 104 7.43 -6.85 4.81
N GLU A 105 6.93 -7.76 5.64
CA GLU A 105 7.35 -9.15 5.67
C GLU A 105 6.18 -10.07 5.31
N PRO A 106 6.45 -11.31 4.87
CA PRO A 106 5.37 -12.28 4.65
C PRO A 106 4.56 -12.48 5.93
N PRO A 107 3.21 -12.60 5.83
CA PRO A 107 2.41 -12.86 7.02
C PRO A 107 2.72 -14.26 7.58
N PRO A 108 2.67 -14.42 8.92
CA PRO A 108 2.84 -15.74 9.52
C PRO A 108 1.75 -16.72 9.07
N ALA A 109 2.05 -18.01 9.01
CA ALA A 109 1.10 -19.03 8.57
C ALA A 109 -0.22 -19.00 9.36
N GLY A 110 -0.16 -18.69 10.66
CA GLY A 110 -1.33 -18.62 11.52
C GLY A 110 -1.95 -17.23 11.66
N ALA A 111 -1.58 -16.30 10.78
CA ALA A 111 -2.04 -14.90 10.90
C ALA A 111 -3.56 -14.76 10.91
N LEU A 112 -4.26 -15.58 10.14
CA LEU A 112 -5.72 -15.49 10.04
C LEU A 112 -6.44 -16.10 11.25
N ASP A 113 -5.78 -16.99 11.98
CA ASP A 113 -6.38 -17.63 13.16
C ASP A 113 -6.58 -16.64 14.31
N ALA A 114 -5.83 -15.56 14.33
CA ALA A 114 -5.94 -14.50 15.34
C ALA A 114 -6.99 -13.45 14.99
N ALA A 115 -7.68 -13.59 13.87
CA ALA A 115 -8.69 -12.63 13.44
C ALA A 115 -9.85 -12.56 14.44
N LYS A 116 -10.29 -11.33 14.72
CA LYS A 116 -11.42 -11.05 15.63
C LYS A 116 -12.44 -10.17 14.91
N GLY A 117 -13.69 -10.24 15.39
CA GLY A 117 -14.75 -9.42 14.83
C GLY A 117 -15.17 -9.84 13.42
N VAL A 118 -14.90 -11.08 13.06
CA VAL A 118 -15.27 -11.63 11.75
C VAL A 118 -16.78 -11.82 11.70
N ALA A 119 -17.44 -11.29 10.68
CA ALA A 119 -18.85 -11.51 10.39
C ALA A 119 -18.97 -12.30 9.09
N ASP A 120 -18.99 -11.59 7.95
CA ASP A 120 -19.08 -12.21 6.62
C ASP A 120 -17.79 -12.07 5.80
N GLU A 121 -16.76 -11.46 6.39
CA GLU A 121 -15.49 -11.26 5.69
C GLU A 121 -14.80 -12.59 5.40
N ARG A 122 -14.13 -12.63 4.24
CA ARG A 122 -13.26 -13.74 3.86
C ARG A 122 -11.83 -13.21 3.76
N MET A 123 -10.87 -14.04 4.11
CA MET A 123 -9.46 -13.63 4.16
C MET A 123 -8.57 -14.70 3.53
N ALA A 124 -7.46 -14.28 2.94
CA ALA A 124 -6.47 -15.18 2.39
C ALA A 124 -5.08 -14.55 2.49
N LEU A 125 -4.06 -15.38 2.70
CA LEU A 125 -2.68 -14.94 2.75
C LEU A 125 -2.11 -14.84 1.34
N GLY A 126 -1.36 -13.75 1.09
CA GLY A 126 -0.53 -13.60 -0.10
C GLY A 126 0.95 -13.71 0.25
N ALA A 127 1.83 -13.33 -0.70
CA ALA A 127 3.28 -13.37 -0.48
C ALA A 127 3.71 -12.41 0.64
N ARG A 128 3.32 -11.16 0.54
CA ARG A 128 3.57 -10.12 1.56
C ARG A 128 2.31 -9.30 1.78
N GLU A 129 1.14 -9.90 1.54
CA GLU A 129 -0.16 -9.27 1.65
C GLU A 129 -1.15 -10.18 2.37
N ILE A 130 -2.20 -9.59 2.90
CA ILE A 130 -3.39 -10.29 3.35
C ILE A 130 -4.55 -9.73 2.53
N TYR A 131 -5.25 -10.60 1.81
CA TYR A 131 -6.44 -10.20 1.05
C TYR A 131 -7.68 -10.36 1.92
N VAL A 132 -8.56 -9.36 1.89
CA VAL A 132 -9.81 -9.40 2.64
C VAL A 132 -10.96 -9.02 1.71
N HIS A 133 -11.98 -9.87 1.67
CA HIS A 133 -13.25 -9.56 1.00
C HIS A 133 -14.26 -9.11 2.04
N TYR A 134 -14.83 -7.93 1.83
CA TYR A 134 -15.82 -7.31 2.72
C TYR A 134 -17.16 -7.22 2.01
N PRO A 135 -17.98 -8.29 2.02
CA PRO A 135 -19.28 -8.28 1.30
C PRO A 135 -20.21 -7.16 1.75
N SER A 136 -20.16 -6.80 3.03
CA SER A 136 -20.98 -5.73 3.61
C SER A 136 -20.29 -4.38 3.65
N GLY A 137 -19.11 -4.25 2.97
CA GLY A 137 -18.36 -3.01 2.90
C GLY A 137 -17.32 -2.88 4.00
N MET A 138 -16.19 -2.23 3.65
CA MET A 138 -15.07 -2.04 4.59
C MET A 138 -15.43 -1.14 5.76
N GLY A 139 -16.24 -0.12 5.53
CA GLY A 139 -16.62 0.86 6.55
C GLY A 139 -17.47 0.29 7.67
N ARG A 140 -18.15 -0.83 7.44
CA ARG A 140 -19.00 -1.48 8.43
C ARG A 140 -18.30 -2.64 9.14
N SER A 141 -17.14 -3.01 8.67
CA SER A 141 -16.42 -4.17 9.20
C SER A 141 -15.81 -3.87 10.56
N LYS A 142 -15.93 -4.83 11.47
CA LYS A 142 -15.30 -4.81 12.78
C LYS A 142 -14.12 -5.78 12.83
N LEU A 143 -13.70 -6.26 11.66
CA LEU A 143 -12.59 -7.18 11.54
C LEU A 143 -11.30 -6.57 12.09
N ARG A 144 -10.61 -7.35 12.93
CA ARG A 144 -9.30 -7.00 13.47
C ARG A 144 -8.32 -8.13 13.19
N LEU A 145 -7.23 -7.78 12.55
CA LEU A 145 -6.15 -8.71 12.22
C LEU A 145 -4.86 -8.21 12.87
N PRO A 146 -4.41 -8.85 13.97
CA PRO A 146 -3.16 -8.42 14.62
C PRO A 146 -1.97 -8.38 13.68
N ALA A 147 -1.87 -9.34 12.75
CA ALA A 147 -0.79 -9.39 11.77
C ALA A 147 -0.80 -8.20 10.80
N ALA A 148 -1.94 -7.52 10.65
CA ALA A 148 -2.09 -6.36 9.76
C ALA A 148 -1.86 -5.02 10.48
N ALA A 149 -1.52 -5.03 11.76
CA ALA A 149 -1.42 -3.82 12.57
C ALA A 149 -0.41 -2.80 12.01
N LYS A 150 0.65 -3.26 11.37
CA LYS A 150 1.67 -2.39 10.75
C LYS A 150 1.53 -2.34 9.23
N GLY A 151 0.47 -2.90 8.69
CA GLY A 151 0.23 -2.94 7.27
C GLY A 151 -0.49 -1.71 6.75
N THR A 152 -0.57 -1.62 5.43
CA THR A 152 -1.27 -0.54 4.74
C THR A 152 -2.24 -1.16 3.75
N ALA A 153 -3.52 -0.86 3.91
CA ALA A 153 -4.57 -1.42 3.07
C ALA A 153 -4.90 -0.51 1.89
N ARG A 154 -5.13 -1.12 0.74
CA ARG A 154 -5.68 -0.44 -0.43
C ARG A 154 -6.73 -1.35 -1.04
N ASN A 155 -7.85 -0.77 -1.54
CA ASN A 155 -8.82 -1.60 -2.25
C ASN A 155 -8.23 -2.03 -3.58
N MET A 156 -8.79 -3.10 -4.17
CA MET A 156 -8.22 -3.69 -5.38
C MET A 156 -8.35 -2.80 -6.61
N ASN A 157 -9.30 -1.86 -6.64
CA ASN A 157 -9.36 -0.87 -7.71
C ASN A 157 -8.11 0.00 -7.71
N THR A 158 -7.69 0.45 -6.53
CA THR A 158 -6.46 1.23 -6.36
C THR A 158 -5.23 0.41 -6.68
N VAL A 159 -5.16 -0.83 -6.19
CA VAL A 159 -4.01 -1.71 -6.44
C VAL A 159 -3.82 -1.96 -7.94
N THR A 160 -4.92 -2.24 -8.64
CA THR A 160 -4.90 -2.47 -10.09
C THR A 160 -4.42 -1.24 -10.83
N LYS A 161 -4.92 -0.06 -10.45
CA LYS A 161 -4.51 1.20 -11.10
C LYS A 161 -3.02 1.49 -10.87
N LEU A 162 -2.53 1.26 -9.66
CA LEU A 162 -1.11 1.47 -9.36
C LEU A 162 -0.22 0.51 -10.14
N ALA A 163 -0.65 -0.74 -10.30
CA ALA A 163 0.07 -1.71 -11.11
C ALA A 163 0.15 -1.28 -12.57
N GLU A 164 -0.96 -0.77 -13.13
CA GLU A 164 -1.00 -0.24 -14.49
C GLU A 164 -0.06 0.96 -14.66
N MET A 165 -0.10 1.91 -13.72
CA MET A 165 0.77 3.08 -13.75
C MET A 165 2.24 2.69 -13.70
N ALA A 166 2.58 1.69 -12.90
CA ALA A 166 3.95 1.19 -12.80
C ALA A 166 4.43 0.56 -14.11
N GLU A 167 3.55 -0.14 -14.83
CA GLU A 167 3.87 -0.68 -16.15
C GLU A 167 4.15 0.43 -17.17
N GLU A 168 3.37 1.51 -17.12
CA GLU A 168 3.53 2.65 -18.03
C GLU A 168 4.89 3.35 -17.87
N ILE A 169 5.41 3.42 -16.64
CA ILE A 169 6.72 4.03 -16.35
C ILE A 169 7.85 3.09 -16.76
N GLY A 170 7.67 1.83 -16.51
CA GLY A 170 8.65 0.79 -16.85
C GLY A 170 8.57 0.40 -18.30
#